data_53a1d3cf8db18852c39ca6d5dc2dee2f
#
_entry.id   53a1d3cf8db18852c39ca6d5dc2dee2f
#
_cell.length_a   1.000
_cell.length_b   1.000
_cell.length_c   1.000
_cell.angle_alpha   90.00
_cell.angle_beta   90.00
_cell.angle_gamma   90.00
#
_symmetry.space_group_name_H-M   'P 1'
#
loop_
_entity.id
_entity.type
_entity.pdbx_description
1 polymer ?
#
loop_
_entity_poly.entity_id
_entity_poly.type
_entity_poly.pdbx_seq_one_letter_code
_entity_poly.pdbx_strand_id
1 'polypeptide(L)'
;NDAEKAKAYNYLVELSMKQFNDQQSIIQMNQITKKNDPVDMEAMNEGAYNALVAAQECYKYDQLPNAKGKIAPKYGNNAERVWNARIQLVSAGDDARTKNNTTLALKYWNAWFNSESSPLFNKIPAEKKAEPYKEQVAFLGAWLSKENKDMAQALKYCDVAMNSDEYKKQALNIKLEVLKGDLKTHEDSLKYINNLKDLYAKDAKNEILLDNLNSMFASMRMDKEQLELLDNALAADPNNFVALADKGMYYIAKNDADNAIKNLKKALEIKPENGAVMVYLGACLNVKASNLQDPNGRKVVYQEAIKYLDKAKELDPEKKQYNWGYNRYQAYYGLYGPNDP
;
A
#
# COMPACT_ATOMS: atom_id res chain seq x y z
N ASN A 1 20.40 -39.88 7.35
CA ASN A 1 19.30 -40.07 6.42
C ASN A 1 18.11 -39.15 6.79
N ASP A 2 17.08 -39.07 5.96
CA ASP A 2 15.98 -38.10 6.17
C ASP A 2 15.13 -38.43 7.41
N ALA A 3 14.93 -39.71 7.72
CA ALA A 3 14.24 -40.09 8.95
C ALA A 3 15.00 -39.72 10.22
N GLU A 4 16.34 -39.72 10.19
CA GLU A 4 17.16 -39.24 11.30
C GLU A 4 17.10 -37.70 11.43
N LYS A 5 17.07 -36.98 10.31
CA LYS A 5 16.86 -35.54 10.31
C LYS A 5 15.48 -35.17 10.90
N ALA A 6 14.41 -35.85 10.43
CA ALA A 6 13.08 -35.66 10.99
C ALA A 6 13.06 -35.90 12.51
N LYS A 7 13.70 -36.98 13.00
CA LYS A 7 13.83 -37.27 14.43
C LYS A 7 14.60 -36.21 15.17
N ALA A 8 15.70 -35.72 14.62
CA ALA A 8 16.51 -34.65 15.25
C ALA A 8 15.73 -33.36 15.36
N TYR A 9 15.02 -32.94 14.28
CA TYR A 9 14.17 -31.76 14.32
C TYR A 9 12.98 -31.92 15.28
N ASN A 10 12.37 -33.11 15.35
CA ASN A 10 11.33 -33.37 16.35
C ASN A 10 11.86 -33.20 17.79
N TYR A 11 13.07 -33.65 18.07
CA TYR A 11 13.69 -33.45 19.38
C TYR A 11 13.89 -31.96 19.67
N LEU A 12 14.28 -31.14 18.66
CA LEU A 12 14.36 -29.68 18.80
C LEU A 12 12.98 -29.07 19.07
N VAL A 13 11.92 -29.57 18.43
CA VAL A 13 10.54 -29.14 18.74
C VAL A 13 10.23 -29.40 20.22
N GLU A 14 10.55 -30.59 20.73
CA GLU A 14 10.27 -30.96 22.11
C GLU A 14 11.01 -30.07 23.11
N LEU A 15 12.29 -29.81 22.90
CA LEU A 15 13.11 -28.94 23.75
C LEU A 15 12.58 -27.48 23.73
N SER A 16 12.30 -26.95 22.54
CA SER A 16 11.85 -25.58 22.39
C SER A 16 10.44 -25.40 22.94
N MET A 17 9.56 -26.36 22.77
CA MET A 17 8.21 -26.34 23.39
C MET A 17 8.28 -26.47 24.90
N LYS A 18 9.25 -27.23 25.45
CA LYS A 18 9.47 -27.25 26.89
C LYS A 18 9.87 -25.89 27.41
N GLN A 19 10.82 -25.22 26.77
CA GLN A 19 11.25 -23.87 27.13
C GLN A 19 10.08 -22.88 27.12
N PHE A 20 9.26 -22.92 26.06
CA PHE A 20 8.05 -22.10 25.96
C PHE A 20 7.04 -22.40 27.07
N ASN A 21 6.71 -23.67 27.29
CA ASN A 21 5.70 -24.11 28.26
C ASN A 21 6.12 -23.84 29.72
N ASP A 22 7.41 -23.94 30.02
CA ASP A 22 7.93 -23.63 31.36
C ASP A 22 7.60 -22.18 31.72
N GLN A 23 7.81 -21.23 30.83
CA GLN A 23 7.50 -19.83 31.04
C GLN A 23 5.99 -19.54 31.06
N GLN A 24 5.24 -20.19 30.14
CA GLN A 24 3.78 -20.07 30.10
C GLN A 24 3.15 -20.58 31.42
N SER A 25 3.69 -21.63 32.00
CA SER A 25 3.24 -22.16 33.28
C SER A 25 3.45 -21.16 34.43
N ILE A 26 4.55 -20.40 34.43
CA ILE A 26 4.79 -19.34 35.41
C ILE A 26 3.72 -18.24 35.26
N ILE A 27 3.41 -17.82 34.03
CA ILE A 27 2.37 -16.82 33.80
C ILE A 27 1.02 -17.30 34.33
N GLN A 28 0.64 -18.56 34.02
CA GLN A 28 -0.62 -19.13 34.50
C GLN A 28 -0.69 -19.23 36.04
N MET A 29 0.41 -19.68 36.66
CA MET A 29 0.49 -19.75 38.12
C MET A 29 0.41 -18.36 38.76
N ASN A 30 1.06 -17.36 38.21
CA ASN A 30 0.94 -15.97 38.66
C ASN A 30 -0.50 -15.47 38.64
N GLN A 31 -1.25 -15.78 37.56
CA GLN A 31 -2.65 -15.41 37.45
C GLN A 31 -3.54 -16.08 38.51
N ILE A 32 -3.30 -17.38 38.75
CA ILE A 32 -4.09 -18.16 39.75
C ILE A 32 -3.75 -17.76 41.17
N THR A 33 -2.45 -17.67 41.49
CA THR A 33 -1.98 -17.45 42.84
C THR A 33 -1.86 -15.98 43.23
N LYS A 34 -2.04 -15.08 42.25
CA LYS A 34 -1.79 -13.63 42.35
C LYS A 34 -0.35 -13.30 42.81
N LYS A 35 0.58 -14.21 42.56
CA LYS A 35 2.01 -13.97 42.72
C LYS A 35 2.57 -13.28 41.50
N ASN A 36 3.79 -12.80 41.63
CA ASN A 36 4.49 -12.13 40.54
C ASN A 36 5.89 -12.74 40.37
N ASP A 37 5.91 -14.09 40.23
CA ASP A 37 7.15 -14.80 39.95
C ASP A 37 7.73 -14.35 38.61
N PRO A 38 9.05 -14.16 38.48
CA PRO A 38 9.66 -13.63 37.27
C PRO A 38 9.46 -14.56 36.06
N VAL A 39 9.07 -14.00 34.93
CA VAL A 39 8.92 -14.70 33.65
C VAL A 39 10.04 -14.27 32.71
N ASP A 40 10.75 -15.24 32.17
CA ASP A 40 11.73 -14.99 31.11
C ASP A 40 11.04 -14.93 29.74
N MET A 41 10.61 -13.73 29.38
CA MET A 41 9.93 -13.49 28.09
C MET A 41 10.82 -13.73 26.88
N GLU A 42 12.14 -13.54 27.00
CA GLU A 42 13.08 -13.82 25.92
C GLU A 42 13.15 -15.33 25.68
N ALA A 43 13.33 -16.13 26.72
CA ALA A 43 13.30 -17.58 26.65
C ALA A 43 11.97 -18.10 26.08
N MET A 44 10.84 -17.50 26.48
CA MET A 44 9.52 -17.86 25.96
C MET A 44 9.40 -17.60 24.45
N ASN A 45 9.80 -16.40 24.01
CA ASN A 45 9.72 -15.98 22.62
C ASN A 45 10.66 -16.80 21.70
N GLU A 46 11.87 -17.05 22.18
CA GLU A 46 12.84 -17.91 21.47
C GLU A 46 12.36 -19.37 21.42
N GLY A 47 11.78 -19.88 22.52
CA GLY A 47 11.17 -21.21 22.55
C GLY A 47 10.07 -21.35 21.49
N ALA A 48 9.16 -20.38 21.41
CA ALA A 48 8.09 -20.38 20.39
C ALA A 48 8.65 -20.32 18.95
N TYR A 49 9.62 -19.46 18.72
CA TYR A 49 10.26 -19.31 17.40
C TYR A 49 10.98 -20.60 16.98
N ASN A 50 11.85 -21.14 17.86
CA ASN A 50 12.63 -22.31 17.55
C ASN A 50 11.75 -23.56 17.37
N ALA A 51 10.67 -23.68 18.16
CA ALA A 51 9.70 -24.77 17.99
C ALA A 51 9.01 -24.70 16.63
N LEU A 52 8.59 -23.52 16.18
CA LEU A 52 7.97 -23.33 14.89
C LEU A 52 8.91 -23.69 13.73
N VAL A 53 10.13 -23.17 13.74
CA VAL A 53 11.15 -23.44 12.71
C VAL A 53 11.50 -24.92 12.67
N ALA A 54 11.76 -25.54 13.84
CA ALA A 54 12.08 -26.95 13.93
C ALA A 54 10.91 -27.84 13.46
N ALA A 55 9.66 -27.48 13.75
CA ALA A 55 8.50 -28.24 13.30
C ALA A 55 8.33 -28.20 11.77
N GLN A 56 8.58 -27.06 11.13
CA GLN A 56 8.55 -26.93 9.68
C GLN A 56 9.65 -27.79 9.02
N GLU A 57 10.85 -27.77 9.54
CA GLU A 57 11.95 -28.62 9.05
C GLU A 57 11.68 -30.11 9.33
N CYS A 58 11.15 -30.44 10.53
CA CYS A 58 10.72 -31.80 10.83
C CYS A 58 9.71 -32.31 9.80
N TYR A 59 8.66 -31.53 9.54
CA TYR A 59 7.62 -31.85 8.54
C TYR A 59 8.22 -32.14 7.17
N LYS A 60 9.12 -31.29 6.69
CA LYS A 60 9.77 -31.42 5.39
C LYS A 60 10.44 -32.79 5.21
N TYR A 61 11.19 -33.25 6.21
CA TYR A 61 11.86 -34.56 6.15
C TYR A 61 10.93 -35.72 6.48
N ASP A 62 9.93 -35.53 7.33
CA ASP A 62 8.97 -36.58 7.71
C ASP A 62 8.01 -36.98 6.58
N GLN A 63 7.83 -36.09 5.57
CA GLN A 63 7.04 -36.35 4.38
C GLN A 63 7.84 -37.03 3.25
N LEU A 64 9.13 -37.33 3.43
CA LEU A 64 9.94 -37.97 2.42
C LEU A 64 9.80 -39.51 2.49
N PRO A 65 9.95 -40.25 1.34
CA PRO A 65 9.90 -41.69 1.34
C PRO A 65 11.02 -42.31 2.18
N ASN A 66 10.69 -43.32 2.95
CA ASN A 66 11.68 -44.14 3.66
C ASN A 66 12.49 -45.02 2.70
N ALA A 67 13.45 -45.79 3.23
CA ALA A 67 14.29 -46.71 2.45
C ALA A 67 13.51 -47.79 1.62
N LYS A 68 12.22 -47.97 1.90
CA LYS A 68 11.31 -48.87 1.16
C LYS A 68 10.42 -48.12 0.16
N GLY A 69 10.71 -46.82 -0.10
CA GLY A 69 9.92 -45.97 -0.99
C GLY A 69 8.54 -45.55 -0.45
N LYS A 70 8.24 -45.84 0.82
CA LYS A 70 6.93 -45.56 1.42
C LYS A 70 6.99 -44.27 2.25
N ILE A 71 6.02 -43.35 2.03
CA ILE A 71 5.80 -42.20 2.89
C ILE A 71 4.99 -42.63 4.12
N ALA A 72 5.56 -42.46 5.31
CA ALA A 72 4.95 -42.84 6.59
C ALA A 72 5.29 -41.83 7.68
N PRO A 73 4.62 -40.67 7.68
CA PRO A 73 4.90 -39.57 8.63
C PRO A 73 4.65 -40.00 10.09
N LYS A 74 5.56 -39.60 10.97
CA LYS A 74 5.52 -39.95 12.42
C LYS A 74 5.20 -38.77 13.32
N TYR A 75 5.48 -37.54 12.88
CA TYR A 75 5.48 -36.34 13.70
C TYR A 75 4.36 -35.37 13.35
N GLY A 76 3.23 -35.86 12.81
CA GLY A 76 2.09 -35.03 12.39
C GLY A 76 1.44 -34.17 13.51
N ASN A 77 1.60 -34.61 14.79
CA ASN A 77 1.10 -33.89 15.96
C ASN A 77 1.87 -32.56 16.25
N ASN A 78 3.03 -32.37 15.63
CA ASN A 78 3.78 -31.13 15.79
C ASN A 78 2.97 -29.91 15.29
N ALA A 79 2.10 -30.08 14.30
CA ALA A 79 1.23 -29.01 13.81
C ALA A 79 0.41 -28.38 14.95
N GLU A 80 -0.31 -29.18 15.71
CA GLU A 80 -1.14 -28.70 16.83
C GLU A 80 -0.29 -28.15 17.99
N ARG A 81 0.84 -28.82 18.29
CA ARG A 81 1.73 -28.41 19.38
C ARG A 81 2.28 -27.00 19.19
N VAL A 82 2.74 -26.67 17.98
CA VAL A 82 3.36 -25.37 17.71
C VAL A 82 2.38 -24.30 17.23
N TRP A 83 1.15 -24.69 16.84
CA TRP A 83 0.16 -23.73 16.36
C TRP A 83 -0.14 -22.64 17.37
N ASN A 84 -0.39 -23.01 18.62
CA ASN A 84 -0.67 -22.06 19.69
C ASN A 84 0.58 -21.27 20.12
N ALA A 85 1.76 -21.91 20.10
CA ALA A 85 3.02 -21.26 20.46
C ALA A 85 3.39 -20.17 19.43
N ARG A 86 3.08 -20.38 18.13
CA ARG A 86 3.38 -19.40 17.08
C ARG A 86 2.69 -18.05 17.31
N ILE A 87 1.52 -18.04 17.95
CA ILE A 87 0.78 -16.79 18.26
C ILE A 87 1.60 -15.87 19.17
N GLN A 88 2.43 -16.46 20.05
CA GLN A 88 3.35 -15.68 20.91
C GLN A 88 4.28 -14.77 20.08
N LEU A 89 4.62 -15.16 18.85
CA LEU A 89 5.49 -14.38 17.98
C LEU A 89 4.88 -13.04 17.56
N VAL A 90 3.57 -12.90 17.60
CA VAL A 90 2.88 -11.62 17.35
C VAL A 90 3.23 -10.62 18.44
N SER A 91 3.03 -11.01 19.71
CA SER A 91 3.37 -10.17 20.86
C SER A 91 4.87 -9.93 20.96
N ALA A 92 5.68 -10.95 20.70
CA ALA A 92 7.14 -10.83 20.70
C ALA A 92 7.65 -9.83 19.65
N GLY A 93 7.04 -9.83 18.47
CA GLY A 93 7.35 -8.86 17.42
C GLY A 93 6.93 -7.44 17.80
N ASP A 94 5.76 -7.26 18.43
CA ASP A 94 5.32 -5.94 18.89
C ASP A 94 6.18 -5.38 20.02
N ASP A 95 6.56 -6.21 20.98
CA ASP A 95 7.51 -5.86 22.03
C ASP A 95 8.86 -5.42 21.47
N ALA A 96 9.38 -6.14 20.49
CA ALA A 96 10.63 -5.77 19.81
C ALA A 96 10.49 -4.44 19.04
N ARG A 97 9.37 -4.24 18.35
CA ARG A 97 9.06 -2.99 17.64
C ARG A 97 9.00 -1.79 18.58
N THR A 98 8.31 -1.92 19.70
CA THR A 98 8.19 -0.83 20.70
C THR A 98 9.54 -0.48 21.34
N LYS A 99 10.47 -1.42 21.38
CA LYS A 99 11.86 -1.23 21.81
C LYS A 99 12.80 -0.79 20.67
N ASN A 100 12.24 -0.40 19.51
CA ASN A 100 12.97 -0.01 18.30
C ASN A 100 13.93 -1.09 17.77
N ASN A 101 13.69 -2.37 18.08
CA ASN A 101 14.46 -3.48 17.52
C ASN A 101 13.75 -4.05 16.28
N THR A 102 13.85 -3.34 15.15
CA THR A 102 13.22 -3.71 13.89
C THR A 102 13.61 -5.11 13.40
N THR A 103 14.89 -5.48 13.52
CA THR A 103 15.39 -6.78 13.09
C THR A 103 14.71 -7.92 13.85
N LEU A 104 14.58 -7.79 15.17
CA LEU A 104 13.94 -8.80 16.01
C LEU A 104 12.42 -8.82 15.79
N ALA A 105 11.79 -7.66 15.63
CA ALA A 105 10.37 -7.57 15.30
C ALA A 105 10.04 -8.32 13.99
N LEU A 106 10.81 -8.05 12.94
CA LEU A 106 10.66 -8.74 11.66
C LEU A 106 11.00 -10.23 11.74
N LYS A 107 12.01 -10.65 12.53
CA LYS A 107 12.31 -12.06 12.76
C LYS A 107 11.05 -12.81 13.23
N TYR A 108 10.37 -12.31 14.26
CA TYR A 108 9.20 -12.96 14.83
C TYR A 108 7.96 -12.86 13.94
N TRP A 109 7.66 -11.68 13.44
CA TRP A 109 6.49 -11.48 12.58
C TRP A 109 6.61 -12.23 11.26
N ASN A 110 7.79 -12.25 10.61
CA ASN A 110 8.00 -13.03 9.39
C ASN A 110 7.82 -14.54 9.63
N ALA A 111 8.34 -15.05 10.76
CA ALA A 111 8.16 -16.45 11.11
C ALA A 111 6.68 -16.79 11.32
N TRP A 112 5.96 -15.98 12.08
CA TRP A 112 4.52 -16.13 12.29
C TRP A 112 3.75 -16.03 10.96
N PHE A 113 3.94 -14.96 10.20
CA PHE A 113 3.21 -14.66 8.98
C PHE A 113 3.43 -15.71 7.89
N ASN A 114 4.69 -16.01 7.58
CA ASN A 114 5.01 -16.96 6.51
C ASN A 114 4.66 -18.41 6.88
N SER A 115 4.55 -18.73 8.17
CA SER A 115 4.21 -20.09 8.61
C SER A 115 2.77 -20.48 8.29
N GLU A 116 1.84 -19.54 8.14
CA GLU A 116 0.44 -19.85 7.86
C GLU A 116 0.25 -20.64 6.56
N SER A 117 1.05 -20.34 5.55
CA SER A 117 1.05 -21.06 4.27
C SER A 117 1.84 -22.39 4.30
N SER A 118 2.42 -22.75 5.45
CA SER A 118 3.18 -23.99 5.57
C SER A 118 2.27 -25.20 5.46
N PRO A 119 2.65 -26.20 4.63
CA PRO A 119 1.91 -27.46 4.55
C PRO A 119 1.77 -28.21 5.88
N LEU A 120 2.65 -27.93 6.87
CA LEU A 120 2.52 -28.42 8.24
C LEU A 120 1.14 -28.13 8.83
N PHE A 121 0.56 -26.96 8.52
CA PHE A 121 -0.70 -26.47 9.08
C PHE A 121 -1.93 -26.74 8.22
N ASN A 122 -1.82 -27.53 7.14
CA ASN A 122 -2.96 -27.81 6.26
C ASN A 122 -4.15 -28.44 6.98
N LYS A 123 -3.90 -29.21 8.05
CA LYS A 123 -4.94 -29.89 8.85
C LYS A 123 -5.51 -29.02 9.98
N ILE A 124 -4.96 -27.86 10.24
CA ILE A 124 -5.51 -26.92 11.23
C ILE A 124 -6.83 -26.35 10.68
N PRO A 125 -7.93 -26.45 11.43
CA PRO A 125 -9.24 -25.96 11.00
C PRO A 125 -9.24 -24.46 10.69
N ALA A 126 -10.04 -24.04 9.70
CA ALA A 126 -10.08 -22.66 9.23
C ALA A 126 -10.49 -21.67 10.34
N GLU A 127 -11.40 -22.06 11.21
CA GLU A 127 -11.85 -21.27 12.36
C GLU A 127 -10.74 -20.98 13.38
N LYS A 128 -9.72 -21.86 13.48
CA LYS A 128 -8.53 -21.62 14.30
C LYS A 128 -7.49 -20.72 13.62
N LYS A 129 -7.62 -20.52 12.29
CA LYS A 129 -6.73 -19.67 11.50
C LYS A 129 -7.22 -18.21 11.42
N ALA A 130 -8.43 -17.93 11.89
CA ALA A 130 -8.96 -16.57 11.97
C ALA A 130 -8.25 -15.79 13.08
N GLU A 131 -7.38 -14.87 12.69
CA GLU A 131 -6.57 -14.04 13.59
C GLU A 131 -6.98 -12.57 13.38
N PRO A 132 -7.78 -11.97 14.28
CA PRO A 132 -8.40 -10.65 14.06
C PRO A 132 -7.40 -9.48 14.00
N TYR A 133 -6.16 -9.69 14.40
CA TYR A 133 -5.06 -8.72 14.36
C TYR A 133 -4.16 -8.87 13.13
N LYS A 134 -4.49 -9.81 12.23
CA LYS A 134 -3.61 -10.19 11.12
C LYS A 134 -3.33 -9.03 10.17
N GLU A 135 -4.35 -8.28 9.80
CA GLU A 135 -4.22 -7.14 8.89
C GLU A 135 -3.44 -5.99 9.54
N GLN A 136 -3.62 -5.76 10.84
CA GLN A 136 -2.86 -4.76 11.59
C GLN A 136 -1.37 -5.12 11.64
N VAL A 137 -1.04 -6.35 12.01
CA VAL A 137 0.36 -6.82 12.04
C VAL A 137 0.96 -6.78 10.64
N ALA A 138 0.18 -7.17 9.62
CA ALA A 138 0.62 -7.09 8.24
C ALA A 138 0.89 -5.63 7.80
N PHE A 139 0.06 -4.68 8.20
CA PHE A 139 0.32 -3.26 7.91
C PHE A 139 1.63 -2.77 8.56
N LEU A 140 1.83 -3.04 9.84
CA LEU A 140 3.06 -2.69 10.55
C LEU A 140 4.28 -3.43 9.99
N GLY A 141 4.12 -4.71 9.65
CA GLY A 141 5.14 -5.53 9.02
C GLY A 141 5.54 -5.03 7.63
N ALA A 142 4.58 -4.55 6.83
CA ALA A 142 4.84 -3.93 5.53
C ALA A 142 5.73 -2.69 5.67
N TRP A 143 5.37 -1.81 6.59
CA TRP A 143 6.14 -0.60 6.86
C TRP A 143 7.56 -0.91 7.32
N LEU A 144 7.73 -1.78 8.34
CA LEU A 144 9.04 -2.17 8.84
C LEU A 144 9.89 -2.91 7.80
N SER A 145 9.28 -3.78 6.99
CA SER A 145 9.99 -4.50 5.92
C SER A 145 10.50 -3.54 4.85
N LYS A 146 9.69 -2.53 4.47
CA LYS A 146 10.11 -1.47 3.53
C LYS A 146 11.30 -0.69 4.10
N GLU A 147 11.24 -0.23 5.34
CA GLU A 147 12.34 0.48 6.00
C GLU A 147 13.62 -0.40 6.09
N ASN A 148 13.46 -1.69 6.33
CA ASN A 148 14.55 -2.67 6.36
C ASN A 148 15.01 -3.14 4.97
N LYS A 149 14.45 -2.57 3.88
CA LYS A 149 14.78 -2.89 2.49
C LYS A 149 14.45 -4.33 2.05
N ASP A 150 13.58 -5.02 2.77
CA ASP A 150 13.00 -6.30 2.35
C ASP A 150 11.70 -6.05 1.57
N MET A 151 11.85 -5.60 0.32
CA MET A 151 10.73 -5.22 -0.54
C MET A 151 9.82 -6.42 -0.84
N ALA A 152 10.37 -7.62 -0.98
CA ALA A 152 9.60 -8.83 -1.25
C ALA A 152 8.65 -9.17 -0.09
N GLN A 153 9.13 -9.07 1.15
CA GLN A 153 8.30 -9.30 2.33
C GLN A 153 7.30 -8.15 2.56
N ALA A 154 7.72 -6.90 2.28
CA ALA A 154 6.82 -5.74 2.35
C ALA A 154 5.60 -5.92 1.44
N LEU A 155 5.78 -6.38 0.20
CA LEU A 155 4.68 -6.63 -0.75
C LEU A 155 3.72 -7.71 -0.24
N LYS A 156 4.22 -8.81 0.33
CA LYS A 156 3.37 -9.86 0.91
C LYS A 156 2.52 -9.34 2.05
N TYR A 157 3.10 -8.55 2.92
CA TYR A 157 2.38 -7.89 4.00
C TYR A 157 1.33 -6.89 3.50
N CYS A 158 1.66 -6.09 2.48
CA CYS A 158 0.69 -5.19 1.86
C CYS A 158 -0.54 -5.93 1.33
N ASP A 159 -0.35 -7.09 0.68
CA ASP A 159 -1.45 -7.88 0.11
C ASP A 159 -2.45 -8.33 1.19
N VAL A 160 -1.97 -8.64 2.39
CA VAL A 160 -2.85 -9.00 3.52
C VAL A 160 -3.47 -7.75 4.17
N ALA A 161 -2.67 -6.71 4.42
CA ALA A 161 -3.17 -5.48 5.05
C ALA A 161 -4.26 -4.79 4.21
N MET A 162 -4.20 -4.91 2.89
CA MET A 162 -5.21 -4.37 1.97
C MET A 162 -6.59 -5.05 2.07
N ASN A 163 -6.73 -6.17 2.78
CA ASN A 163 -8.02 -6.81 3.04
C ASN A 163 -8.83 -6.08 4.13
N SER A 164 -8.19 -5.20 4.92
CA SER A 164 -8.87 -4.39 5.93
C SER A 164 -9.19 -3.00 5.39
N ASP A 165 -10.44 -2.56 5.55
CA ASP A 165 -10.85 -1.20 5.18
C ASP A 165 -10.05 -0.13 5.94
N GLU A 166 -9.62 -0.42 7.17
CA GLU A 166 -8.81 0.48 8.01
C GLU A 166 -7.41 0.71 7.43
N TYR A 167 -6.76 -0.35 6.92
CA TYR A 167 -5.36 -0.30 6.45
C TYR A 167 -5.21 -0.26 4.93
N LYS A 168 -6.29 -0.53 4.18
CA LYS A 168 -6.27 -0.68 2.71
C LYS A 168 -5.54 0.46 2.00
N LYS A 169 -5.90 1.71 2.34
CA LYS A 169 -5.33 2.89 1.68
C LYS A 169 -3.84 3.05 1.97
N GLN A 170 -3.44 2.92 3.23
CA GLN A 170 -2.06 3.08 3.66
C GLN A 170 -1.19 1.93 3.12
N ALA A 171 -1.69 0.68 3.18
CA ALA A 171 -1.01 -0.48 2.62
C ALA A 171 -0.84 -0.38 1.11
N LEU A 172 -1.86 0.12 0.39
CA LEU A 172 -1.75 0.41 -1.04
C LEU A 172 -0.64 1.43 -1.33
N ASN A 173 -0.56 2.52 -0.56
CA ASN A 173 0.49 3.51 -0.74
C ASN A 173 1.88 2.91 -0.55
N ILE A 174 2.09 2.11 0.52
CA ILE A 174 3.36 1.39 0.74
C ILE A 174 3.67 0.48 -0.46
N LYS A 175 2.66 -0.27 -0.93
CA LYS A 175 2.82 -1.16 -2.09
C LYS A 175 3.23 -0.42 -3.34
N LEU A 176 2.60 0.71 -3.64
CA LEU A 176 2.93 1.55 -4.79
C LEU A 176 4.33 2.15 -4.68
N GLU A 177 4.73 2.62 -3.49
CA GLU A 177 6.10 3.09 -3.25
C GLU A 177 7.13 1.99 -3.49
N VAL A 178 6.90 0.78 -2.97
CA VAL A 178 7.80 -0.37 -3.15
C VAL A 178 7.91 -0.75 -4.63
N LEU A 179 6.76 -0.85 -5.33
CA LEU A 179 6.73 -1.19 -6.75
C LEU A 179 7.37 -0.11 -7.63
N LYS A 180 7.26 1.17 -7.23
CA LYS A 180 7.86 2.31 -7.94
C LYS A 180 9.35 2.49 -7.65
N GLY A 181 9.85 2.00 -6.51
CA GLY A 181 11.21 2.26 -6.03
C GLY A 181 12.34 1.83 -6.98
N ASP A 182 12.08 0.93 -7.91
CA ASP A 182 13.08 0.37 -8.84
C ASP A 182 12.88 0.81 -10.30
N LEU A 183 12.16 1.92 -10.56
CA LEU A 183 11.96 2.43 -11.92
C LEU A 183 13.26 3.07 -12.46
N LYS A 184 14.13 2.28 -13.06
CA LYS A 184 15.40 2.73 -13.65
C LYS A 184 15.42 2.62 -15.17
N THR A 185 14.63 1.73 -15.72
CA THR A 185 14.58 1.43 -17.15
C THR A 185 13.18 1.56 -17.72
N HIS A 186 13.11 1.61 -19.04
CA HIS A 186 11.82 1.54 -19.74
C HIS A 186 11.06 0.24 -19.42
N GLU A 187 11.78 -0.87 -19.29
CA GLU A 187 11.18 -2.17 -18.96
C GLU A 187 10.60 -2.17 -17.53
N ASP A 188 11.29 -1.55 -16.56
CA ASP A 188 10.77 -1.41 -15.19
C ASP A 188 9.48 -0.61 -15.19
N SER A 189 9.42 0.49 -15.96
CA SER A 189 8.20 1.31 -16.11
C SER A 189 7.04 0.52 -16.69
N LEU A 190 7.28 -0.34 -17.69
CA LEU A 190 6.24 -1.22 -18.25
C LEU A 190 5.79 -2.28 -17.25
N LYS A 191 6.69 -2.86 -16.48
CA LYS A 191 6.33 -3.79 -15.38
C LYS A 191 5.47 -3.10 -14.32
N TYR A 192 5.83 -1.88 -13.94
CA TYR A 192 5.04 -1.11 -12.99
C TYR A 192 3.64 -0.79 -13.53
N ILE A 193 3.52 -0.37 -14.79
CA ILE A 193 2.24 -0.17 -15.45
C ILE A 193 1.38 -1.44 -15.43
N ASN A 194 1.96 -2.61 -15.71
CA ASN A 194 1.23 -3.88 -15.66
C ASN A 194 0.74 -4.19 -14.24
N ASN A 195 1.58 -3.98 -13.22
CA ASN A 195 1.16 -4.12 -11.82
C ASN A 195 0.00 -3.18 -11.46
N LEU A 196 0.07 -1.92 -11.91
CA LEU A 196 -1.02 -0.95 -11.70
C LEU A 196 -2.31 -1.37 -12.42
N LYS A 197 -2.22 -1.88 -13.64
CA LYS A 197 -3.38 -2.41 -14.39
C LYS A 197 -4.03 -3.57 -13.66
N ASP A 198 -3.24 -4.50 -13.14
CA ASP A 198 -3.75 -5.64 -12.38
C ASP A 198 -4.44 -5.21 -11.07
N LEU A 199 -3.89 -4.21 -10.38
CA LEU A 199 -4.50 -3.63 -9.19
C LEU A 199 -5.80 -2.87 -9.54
N TYR A 200 -5.77 -2.06 -10.59
CA TYR A 200 -6.93 -1.28 -11.04
C TYR A 200 -8.06 -2.17 -11.54
N ALA A 201 -7.75 -3.27 -12.22
CA ALA A 201 -8.76 -4.26 -12.64
C ALA A 201 -9.51 -4.88 -11.46
N LYS A 202 -8.86 -5.00 -10.29
CA LYS A 202 -9.49 -5.51 -9.05
C LYS A 202 -10.30 -4.44 -8.31
N ASP A 203 -9.96 -3.17 -8.47
CA ASP A 203 -10.60 -2.04 -7.80
C ASP A 203 -10.66 -0.82 -8.73
N ALA A 204 -11.50 -0.91 -9.77
CA ALA A 204 -11.62 0.10 -10.82
C ALA A 204 -12.20 1.45 -10.35
N LYS A 205 -12.70 1.53 -9.11
CA LYS A 205 -13.16 2.77 -8.48
C LYS A 205 -12.07 3.48 -7.66
N ASN A 206 -10.88 2.90 -7.60
CA ASN A 206 -9.79 3.43 -6.79
C ASN A 206 -9.11 4.61 -7.49
N GLU A 207 -9.39 5.81 -7.00
CA GLU A 207 -8.85 7.06 -7.56
C GLU A 207 -7.31 7.11 -7.50
N ILE A 208 -6.67 6.48 -6.49
CA ILE A 208 -5.21 6.45 -6.38
C ILE A 208 -4.60 5.61 -7.51
N LEU A 209 -5.21 4.48 -7.84
CA LEU A 209 -4.74 3.62 -8.94
C LEU A 209 -4.96 4.27 -10.29
N LEU A 210 -6.10 4.94 -10.47
CA LEU A 210 -6.41 5.70 -11.67
C LEU A 210 -5.36 6.79 -11.93
N ASP A 211 -5.09 7.63 -10.93
CA ASP A 211 -4.11 8.72 -11.01
C ASP A 211 -2.68 8.21 -11.27
N ASN A 212 -2.26 7.13 -10.58
CA ASN A 212 -0.95 6.54 -10.83
C ASN A 212 -0.81 5.98 -12.25
N LEU A 213 -1.84 5.28 -12.78
CA LEU A 213 -1.85 4.79 -14.16
C LEU A 213 -1.80 5.94 -15.16
N ASN A 214 -2.64 6.96 -14.96
CA ASN A 214 -2.66 8.15 -15.80
C ASN A 214 -1.29 8.83 -15.82
N SER A 215 -0.68 9.04 -14.67
CA SER A 215 0.66 9.64 -14.54
C SER A 215 1.74 8.82 -15.24
N MET A 216 1.69 7.49 -15.14
CA MET A 216 2.62 6.62 -15.84
C MET A 216 2.45 6.66 -17.35
N PHE A 217 1.22 6.60 -17.86
CA PHE A 217 0.97 6.74 -19.29
C PHE A 217 1.43 8.09 -19.84
N ALA A 218 1.16 9.19 -19.10
CA ALA A 218 1.65 10.52 -19.46
C ALA A 218 3.18 10.58 -19.54
N SER A 219 3.89 10.07 -18.53
CA SER A 219 5.35 10.07 -18.46
C SER A 219 5.99 9.23 -19.57
N MET A 220 5.34 8.15 -19.98
CA MET A 220 5.77 7.24 -21.05
C MET A 220 5.28 7.66 -22.44
N ARG A 221 4.53 8.78 -22.54
CA ARG A 221 3.90 9.27 -23.78
C ARG A 221 2.98 8.23 -24.45
N MET A 222 2.29 7.45 -23.63
CA MET A 222 1.31 6.46 -24.06
C MET A 222 -0.07 7.13 -24.18
N ASP A 223 -0.16 8.09 -25.10
CA ASP A 223 -1.31 8.99 -25.23
C ASP A 223 -2.64 8.29 -25.49
N LYS A 224 -2.62 7.20 -26.27
CA LYS A 224 -3.81 6.42 -26.59
C LYS A 224 -4.34 5.70 -25.36
N GLU A 225 -3.46 5.00 -24.66
CA GLU A 225 -3.78 4.26 -23.43
C GLU A 225 -4.22 5.22 -22.31
N GLN A 226 -3.60 6.40 -22.23
CA GLN A 226 -3.98 7.44 -21.28
C GLN A 226 -5.42 7.92 -21.52
N LEU A 227 -5.75 8.27 -22.76
CA LEU A 227 -7.10 8.75 -23.10
C LEU A 227 -8.15 7.65 -22.91
N GLU A 228 -7.85 6.43 -23.33
CA GLU A 228 -8.75 5.27 -23.17
C GLU A 228 -9.02 4.97 -21.67
N LEU A 229 -8.00 5.05 -20.81
CA LEU A 229 -8.16 4.88 -19.35
C LEU A 229 -9.15 5.91 -18.80
N LEU A 230 -8.97 7.20 -19.13
CA LEU A 230 -9.79 8.30 -18.63
C LEU A 230 -11.22 8.22 -19.20
N ASP A 231 -11.38 7.86 -20.47
CA ASP A 231 -12.68 7.68 -21.09
C ASP A 231 -13.48 6.53 -20.47
N ASN A 232 -12.82 5.40 -20.21
CA ASN A 232 -13.43 4.26 -19.54
C ASN A 232 -13.85 4.59 -18.10
N ALA A 233 -12.99 5.33 -17.37
CA ALA A 233 -13.34 5.79 -16.02
C ALA A 233 -14.56 6.71 -16.02
N LEU A 234 -14.65 7.64 -16.97
CA LEU A 234 -15.78 8.56 -17.13
C LEU A 234 -17.04 7.89 -17.69
N ALA A 235 -16.90 6.83 -18.49
CA ALA A 235 -18.04 6.02 -18.91
C ALA A 235 -18.66 5.23 -17.74
N ALA A 236 -17.83 4.77 -16.80
CA ALA A 236 -18.27 4.07 -15.59
C ALA A 236 -18.84 5.04 -14.53
N ASP A 237 -18.23 6.21 -14.38
CA ASP A 237 -18.65 7.28 -13.47
C ASP A 237 -18.42 8.66 -14.11
N PRO A 238 -19.45 9.28 -14.74
CA PRO A 238 -19.34 10.61 -15.34
C PRO A 238 -18.94 11.73 -14.39
N ASN A 239 -19.06 11.49 -13.06
CA ASN A 239 -18.72 12.42 -12.01
C ASN A 239 -17.40 12.05 -11.30
N ASN A 240 -16.56 11.21 -11.90
CA ASN A 240 -15.26 10.90 -11.35
C ASN A 240 -14.35 12.15 -11.44
N PHE A 241 -14.12 12.77 -10.28
CA PHE A 241 -13.33 14.00 -10.18
C PHE A 241 -11.91 13.82 -10.72
N VAL A 242 -11.23 12.72 -10.36
CA VAL A 242 -9.84 12.47 -10.78
C VAL A 242 -9.78 12.31 -12.30
N ALA A 243 -10.65 11.49 -12.87
CA ALA A 243 -10.70 11.31 -14.33
C ALA A 243 -10.98 12.61 -15.09
N LEU A 244 -11.86 13.48 -14.57
CA LEU A 244 -12.15 14.78 -15.18
C LEU A 244 -10.96 15.74 -15.09
N ALA A 245 -10.31 15.82 -13.91
CA ALA A 245 -9.14 16.69 -13.72
C ALA A 245 -7.97 16.21 -14.60
N ASP A 246 -7.69 14.92 -14.61
CA ASP A 246 -6.63 14.30 -15.40
C ASP A 246 -6.87 14.44 -16.90
N LYS A 247 -8.12 14.32 -17.34
CA LYS A 247 -8.49 14.53 -18.75
C LYS A 247 -8.33 16.01 -19.14
N GLY A 248 -8.60 16.92 -18.22
CA GLY A 248 -8.27 18.34 -18.38
C GLY A 248 -6.77 18.55 -18.59
N MET A 249 -5.94 17.93 -17.74
CA MET A 249 -4.47 18.00 -17.85
C MET A 249 -3.95 17.35 -19.14
N TYR A 250 -4.54 16.22 -19.56
CA TYR A 250 -4.23 15.60 -20.85
C TYR A 250 -4.42 16.59 -22.01
N TYR A 251 -5.56 17.29 -22.06
CA TYR A 251 -5.84 18.27 -23.11
C TYR A 251 -4.95 19.52 -23.02
N ILE A 252 -4.53 19.93 -21.82
CA ILE A 252 -3.50 20.98 -21.65
C ILE A 252 -2.21 20.54 -22.36
N ALA A 253 -1.74 19.32 -22.11
CA ALA A 253 -0.54 18.78 -22.73
C ALA A 253 -0.65 18.67 -24.27
N LYS A 254 -1.87 18.59 -24.80
CA LYS A 254 -2.16 18.58 -26.25
C LYS A 254 -2.44 19.98 -26.83
N ASN A 255 -2.32 21.03 -26.03
CA ASN A 255 -2.66 22.42 -26.41
C ASN A 255 -4.13 22.60 -26.85
N ASP A 256 -5.02 21.76 -26.37
CA ASP A 256 -6.47 21.81 -26.61
C ASP A 256 -7.17 22.51 -25.44
N ALA A 257 -7.13 23.83 -25.45
CA ALA A 257 -7.67 24.64 -24.36
C ALA A 257 -9.19 24.46 -24.18
N ASP A 258 -9.96 24.24 -25.24
CA ASP A 258 -11.41 24.11 -25.16
C ASP A 258 -11.83 22.82 -24.46
N ASN A 259 -11.23 21.69 -24.82
CA ASN A 259 -11.48 20.43 -24.14
C ASN A 259 -10.91 20.42 -22.72
N ALA A 260 -9.77 21.07 -22.47
CA ALA A 260 -9.23 21.25 -21.13
C ALA A 260 -10.22 22.01 -20.23
N ILE A 261 -10.68 23.18 -20.66
CA ILE A 261 -11.66 24.02 -19.94
C ILE A 261 -12.94 23.25 -19.64
N LYS A 262 -13.47 22.50 -20.64
CA LYS A 262 -14.67 21.70 -20.46
C LYS A 262 -14.54 20.67 -19.33
N ASN A 263 -13.45 19.92 -19.28
CA ASN A 263 -13.25 18.89 -18.28
C ASN A 263 -12.92 19.47 -16.90
N LEU A 264 -12.08 20.53 -16.84
CA LEU A 264 -11.75 21.20 -15.57
C LEU A 264 -12.96 21.88 -14.93
N LYS A 265 -13.86 22.51 -15.72
CA LYS A 265 -15.12 23.05 -15.20
C LYS A 265 -15.99 21.98 -14.58
N LYS A 266 -16.15 20.83 -15.26
CA LYS A 266 -16.89 19.69 -14.69
C LYS A 266 -16.25 19.16 -13.41
N ALA A 267 -14.92 19.09 -13.34
CA ALA A 267 -14.23 18.71 -12.11
C ALA A 267 -14.56 19.67 -10.96
N LEU A 268 -14.62 20.99 -11.21
CA LEU A 268 -14.99 21.99 -10.19
C LEU A 268 -16.48 21.98 -9.83
N GLU A 269 -17.37 21.46 -10.67
CA GLU A 269 -18.75 21.20 -10.27
C GLU A 269 -18.84 20.14 -9.16
N ILE A 270 -17.90 19.18 -9.13
CA ILE A 270 -17.82 18.10 -8.14
C ILE A 270 -17.06 18.53 -6.89
N LYS A 271 -15.89 19.16 -7.05
CA LYS A 271 -15.06 19.70 -5.96
C LYS A 271 -14.83 21.20 -6.14
N PRO A 272 -15.80 22.06 -5.74
CA PRO A 272 -15.77 23.51 -6.00
C PRO A 272 -14.61 24.29 -5.37
N GLU A 273 -13.96 23.72 -4.36
CA GLU A 273 -12.85 24.36 -3.62
C GLU A 273 -11.47 23.74 -3.98
N ASN A 274 -11.35 23.08 -5.13
CA ASN A 274 -10.05 22.57 -5.55
C ASN A 274 -9.21 23.66 -6.22
N GLY A 275 -8.33 24.30 -5.45
CA GLY A 275 -7.48 25.40 -5.90
C GLY A 275 -6.52 25.03 -7.01
N ALA A 276 -5.98 23.80 -7.04
CA ALA A 276 -5.11 23.35 -8.12
C ALA A 276 -5.85 23.31 -9.47
N VAL A 277 -7.05 22.75 -9.50
CA VAL A 277 -7.88 22.70 -10.71
C VAL A 277 -8.29 24.12 -11.15
N MET A 278 -8.56 25.03 -10.19
CA MET A 278 -8.84 26.44 -10.51
C MET A 278 -7.65 27.13 -11.19
N VAL A 279 -6.42 26.86 -10.75
CA VAL A 279 -5.21 27.43 -11.36
C VAL A 279 -5.03 26.90 -12.78
N TYR A 280 -5.21 25.62 -13.02
CA TYR A 280 -5.15 25.04 -14.38
C TYR A 280 -6.25 25.58 -15.29
N LEU A 281 -7.48 25.69 -14.78
CA LEU A 281 -8.58 26.29 -15.52
C LEU A 281 -8.30 27.75 -15.88
N GLY A 282 -7.80 28.54 -14.93
CA GLY A 282 -7.41 29.94 -15.15
C GLY A 282 -6.32 30.07 -16.21
N ALA A 283 -5.32 29.19 -16.19
CA ALA A 283 -4.27 29.16 -17.22
C ALA A 283 -4.84 28.86 -18.62
N CYS A 284 -5.73 27.85 -18.74
CA CYS A 284 -6.40 27.53 -20.01
C CYS A 284 -7.26 28.69 -20.52
N LEU A 285 -7.98 29.37 -19.63
CA LEU A 285 -8.79 30.55 -19.99
C LEU A 285 -7.89 31.69 -20.47
N ASN A 286 -6.72 31.94 -19.87
CA ASN A 286 -5.75 32.91 -20.35
C ASN A 286 -5.28 32.58 -21.78
N VAL A 287 -4.93 31.33 -22.04
CA VAL A 287 -4.54 30.89 -23.39
C VAL A 287 -5.69 31.09 -24.38
N LYS A 288 -6.91 30.69 -24.02
CA LYS A 288 -8.09 30.90 -24.86
C LYS A 288 -8.31 32.40 -25.14
N ALA A 289 -8.26 33.26 -24.10
CA ALA A 289 -8.44 34.69 -24.25
C ALA A 289 -7.39 35.31 -25.18
N SER A 290 -6.12 34.93 -25.04
CA SER A 290 -5.02 35.47 -25.87
C SER A 290 -5.18 35.11 -27.35
N ASN A 291 -5.84 34.02 -27.67
CA ASN A 291 -6.08 33.54 -29.03
C ASN A 291 -7.35 34.14 -29.69
N LEU A 292 -8.23 34.76 -28.92
CA LEU A 292 -9.45 35.38 -29.42
C LEU A 292 -9.14 36.70 -30.19
N GLN A 293 -9.69 36.84 -31.38
CA GLN A 293 -9.57 38.08 -32.17
C GLN A 293 -10.55 39.17 -31.67
N ASP A 294 -11.74 38.76 -31.22
CA ASP A 294 -12.75 39.69 -30.70
C ASP A 294 -12.33 40.26 -29.34
N PRO A 295 -12.13 41.59 -29.24
CA PRO A 295 -11.73 42.24 -27.98
C PRO A 295 -12.77 42.05 -26.83
N ASN A 296 -14.06 42.03 -27.14
CA ASN A 296 -15.10 41.90 -26.14
C ASN A 296 -15.15 40.45 -25.61
N GLY A 297 -15.09 39.48 -26.48
CA GLY A 297 -14.96 38.07 -26.11
C GLY A 297 -13.71 37.79 -25.29
N ARG A 298 -12.58 38.45 -25.66
CA ARG A 298 -11.33 38.36 -24.90
C ARG A 298 -11.49 38.85 -23.45
N LYS A 299 -12.13 40.00 -23.25
CA LYS A 299 -12.38 40.56 -21.90
C LYS A 299 -13.22 39.61 -21.05
N VAL A 300 -14.28 39.05 -21.60
CA VAL A 300 -15.16 38.13 -20.89
C VAL A 300 -14.38 36.90 -20.40
N VAL A 301 -13.51 36.34 -21.25
CA VAL A 301 -12.74 35.16 -20.88
C VAL A 301 -11.67 35.48 -19.83
N TYR A 302 -11.00 36.65 -19.90
CA TYR A 302 -10.07 37.05 -18.84
C TYR A 302 -10.79 37.30 -17.50
N GLN A 303 -11.97 37.92 -17.51
CA GLN A 303 -12.79 38.06 -16.29
C GLN A 303 -13.14 36.72 -15.66
N GLU A 304 -13.48 35.74 -16.49
CA GLU A 304 -13.70 34.38 -16.01
C GLU A 304 -12.43 33.76 -15.40
N ALA A 305 -11.27 33.93 -16.05
CA ALA A 305 -9.98 33.46 -15.52
C ALA A 305 -9.67 34.06 -14.14
N ILE A 306 -9.86 35.39 -14.00
CA ILE A 306 -9.66 36.12 -12.76
C ILE A 306 -10.49 35.55 -11.63
N LYS A 307 -11.78 35.25 -11.89
CA LYS A 307 -12.69 34.69 -10.87
C LYS A 307 -12.12 33.41 -10.25
N TYR A 308 -11.61 32.48 -11.07
CA TYR A 308 -11.03 31.23 -10.56
C TYR A 308 -9.68 31.46 -9.88
N LEU A 309 -8.84 32.32 -10.42
CA LEU A 309 -7.49 32.60 -9.90
C LEU A 309 -7.53 33.42 -8.59
N ASP A 310 -8.49 34.32 -8.45
CA ASP A 310 -8.74 35.01 -7.19
C ASP A 310 -9.23 34.06 -6.11
N LYS A 311 -10.12 33.12 -6.47
CA LYS A 311 -10.57 32.09 -5.55
C LYS A 311 -9.44 31.12 -5.14
N ALA A 312 -8.59 30.75 -6.07
CA ALA A 312 -7.40 29.95 -5.75
C ALA A 312 -6.44 30.70 -4.79
N LYS A 313 -6.28 32.03 -4.95
CA LYS A 313 -5.52 32.90 -4.03
C LYS A 313 -6.15 32.93 -2.63
N GLU A 314 -7.47 33.03 -2.53
CA GLU A 314 -8.17 32.99 -1.24
C GLU A 314 -7.94 31.67 -0.50
N LEU A 315 -7.93 30.53 -1.23
CA LEU A 315 -7.72 29.20 -0.67
C LEU A 315 -6.26 28.94 -0.25
N ASP A 316 -5.29 29.56 -0.90
CA ASP A 316 -3.85 29.41 -0.60
C ASP A 316 -3.10 30.76 -0.77
N PRO A 317 -3.31 31.74 0.14
CA PRO A 317 -2.72 33.08 0.02
C PRO A 317 -1.19 33.10 -0.04
N GLU A 318 -0.57 32.13 0.63
CA GLU A 318 0.89 32.02 0.73
C GLU A 318 1.54 31.19 -0.39
N LYS A 319 0.76 30.69 -1.35
CA LYS A 319 1.23 29.86 -2.46
C LYS A 319 1.97 28.58 -2.03
N LYS A 320 1.55 27.98 -0.92
CA LYS A 320 2.19 26.78 -0.38
C LYS A 320 1.80 25.50 -1.13
N GLN A 321 0.59 25.47 -1.68
CA GLN A 321 0.03 24.30 -2.35
C GLN A 321 0.02 24.44 -3.87
N TYR A 322 -0.26 25.64 -4.41
CA TYR A 322 -0.35 25.87 -5.86
C TYR A 322 0.07 27.29 -6.24
N ASN A 323 0.72 27.40 -7.40
CA ASN A 323 1.26 28.67 -7.89
C ASN A 323 0.23 29.41 -8.79
N TRP A 324 -0.68 30.15 -8.14
CA TRP A 324 -1.69 30.95 -8.82
C TRP A 324 -1.14 32.30 -9.35
N GLY A 325 -0.01 32.79 -8.83
CA GLY A 325 0.42 34.18 -8.99
C GLY A 325 0.67 34.61 -10.42
N TYR A 326 1.44 33.82 -11.19
CA TYR A 326 1.75 34.13 -12.58
C TYR A 326 0.51 34.13 -13.48
N ASN A 327 -0.33 33.11 -13.38
CA ASN A 327 -1.56 33.03 -14.18
C ASN A 327 -2.53 34.15 -13.84
N ARG A 328 -2.61 34.53 -12.55
CA ARG A 328 -3.42 35.66 -12.09
C ARG A 328 -2.92 36.99 -12.67
N TYR A 329 -1.62 37.23 -12.61
CA TYR A 329 -1.01 38.39 -13.24
C TYR A 329 -1.33 38.46 -14.74
N GLN A 330 -1.18 37.36 -15.47
CA GLN A 330 -1.50 37.32 -16.91
C GLN A 330 -2.97 37.68 -17.19
N ALA A 331 -3.90 37.18 -16.38
CA ALA A 331 -5.32 37.47 -16.57
C ALA A 331 -5.64 38.98 -16.33
N TYR A 332 -5.09 39.57 -15.26
CA TYR A 332 -5.25 41.01 -14.99
C TYR A 332 -4.58 41.87 -16.06
N TYR A 333 -3.34 41.54 -16.43
CA TYR A 333 -2.65 42.23 -17.51
C TYR A 333 -3.40 42.16 -18.84
N GLY A 334 -3.94 40.97 -19.18
CA GLY A 334 -4.73 40.79 -20.38
C GLY A 334 -6.06 41.57 -20.41
N LEU A 335 -6.66 41.81 -19.22
CA LEU A 335 -7.91 42.54 -19.10
C LEU A 335 -7.70 44.06 -19.06
N TYR A 336 -6.72 44.54 -18.29
CA TYR A 336 -6.57 45.95 -17.97
C TYR A 336 -5.33 46.59 -18.61
N GLY A 337 -4.37 45.78 -19.08
CA GLY A 337 -3.13 46.30 -19.69
C GLY A 337 -2.04 46.64 -18.66
N PRO A 338 -0.92 47.24 -19.11
CA PRO A 338 0.27 47.48 -18.29
C PRO A 338 0.13 48.59 -17.23
N ASN A 339 -0.95 49.34 -17.27
CA ASN A 339 -1.15 50.52 -16.40
C ASN A 339 -2.09 50.26 -15.21
N ASP A 340 -2.50 49.00 -15.01
CA ASP A 340 -3.30 48.65 -13.84
C ASP A 340 -2.39 48.20 -12.69
N PRO A 341 -2.54 48.77 -11.47
CA PRO A 341 -1.64 48.52 -10.35
C PRO A 341 -1.65 47.09 -9.79
#